data_7956ca1978c617fe6a3ab4de551d7f30
#
_entry.id   7956ca1978c617fe6a3ab4de551d7f30
#
_cell.length_a   1.000
_cell.length_b   1.000
_cell.length_c   1.000
_cell.angle_alpha   90.00
_cell.angle_beta   90.00
_cell.angle_gamma   90.00
#
_symmetry.space_group_name_H-M   'P 1'
#
loop_
_entity.id
_entity.type
_entity.pdbx_description
1 polymer ?
#
loop_
_entity_poly.entity_id
_entity_poly.type
_entity_poly.pdbx_seq_one_letter_code
_entity_poly.pdbx_strand_id
1 'polypeptide(L)'
;MIKLVSNHRELMKSMLEYDLLGFQTNRDVNNFLACLRSHLGLESKDGVVISKRGQTRCQKFPIGIDPKQFAEYLAEDLSPAEQEKVSSLLKSVEGTTLAIGVDRLDYTKGIDKKVEGFNQLLVKAEPRSISLLQIAPPSRADVEQYQRYRNEVESWVNQVNAEHGTDEWSPIHYKNESFSQSALARLYRAARVGVVTPLRDGMNFVAKEYVAAQDPKDPGVLVLSKFAGAAEDFNDKGALLVDPNRPEEITEAIWQAVNMPRQERIRRWRSMMEKLEAYTIHHWSADYLRELDKSQLRAAAVIAYDKVDRAHTELRGRPGEGEPLRL
;
A
#
# COMPACT_ATOMS: atom_id res chain seq x y z
N MET A 1 -7.43 17.24 -0.87
CA MET A 1 -6.31 17.15 -1.84
C MET A 1 -6.76 17.41 -3.28
N ILE A 2 -7.79 16.73 -3.81
CA ILE A 2 -8.25 16.92 -5.20
C ILE A 2 -8.65 18.38 -5.52
N LYS A 3 -9.13 19.15 -4.53
CA LYS A 3 -9.46 20.58 -4.68
C LYS A 3 -8.28 21.48 -5.09
N LEU A 4 -7.05 21.01 -4.87
CA LEU A 4 -5.83 21.75 -5.23
C LEU A 4 -5.47 21.60 -6.71
N VAL A 5 -6.10 20.65 -7.41
CA VAL A 5 -5.92 20.45 -8.85
C VAL A 5 -6.91 21.35 -9.57
N SER A 6 -6.41 22.31 -10.39
CA SER A 6 -7.23 23.31 -11.07
C SER A 6 -8.37 22.69 -11.90
N ASN A 7 -8.10 21.57 -12.58
CA ASN A 7 -9.07 20.89 -13.44
C ASN A 7 -9.70 19.66 -12.78
N HIS A 8 -9.80 19.62 -11.45
CA HIS A 8 -10.30 18.44 -10.73
C HIS A 8 -11.71 18.00 -11.14
N ARG A 9 -12.60 18.94 -11.51
CA ARG A 9 -13.96 18.61 -11.97
C ARG A 9 -13.94 17.87 -13.30
N GLU A 10 -13.11 18.30 -14.23
CA GLU A 10 -12.98 17.66 -15.55
C GLU A 10 -12.32 16.30 -15.43
N LEU A 11 -11.28 16.20 -14.62
CA LEU A 11 -10.64 14.92 -14.30
C LEU A 11 -11.67 13.91 -13.75
N MET A 12 -12.49 14.32 -12.78
CA MET A 12 -13.52 13.43 -12.22
C MET A 12 -14.57 13.04 -13.28
N LYS A 13 -14.97 13.96 -14.17
CA LYS A 13 -15.89 13.65 -15.26
C LYS A 13 -15.29 12.64 -16.24
N SER A 14 -14.00 12.80 -16.58
CA SER A 14 -13.30 11.86 -17.49
C SER A 14 -13.16 10.48 -16.85
N MET A 15 -12.97 10.39 -15.52
CA MET A 15 -12.98 9.10 -14.83
C MET A 15 -14.35 8.40 -14.92
N LEU A 16 -15.45 9.14 -14.99
CA LEU A 16 -16.80 8.59 -15.13
C LEU A 16 -17.13 8.12 -16.58
N GLU A 17 -16.17 8.13 -17.48
CA GLU A 17 -16.30 7.51 -18.80
C GLU A 17 -15.96 6.02 -18.82
N TYR A 18 -15.40 5.51 -17.71
CA TYR A 18 -15.12 4.09 -17.53
C TYR A 18 -16.29 3.37 -16.88
N ASP A 19 -16.54 2.13 -17.29
CA ASP A 19 -17.61 1.29 -16.72
C ASP A 19 -17.28 0.85 -15.29
N LEU A 20 -15.98 0.70 -14.97
CA LEU A 20 -15.47 0.24 -13.68
C LEU A 20 -14.27 1.07 -13.24
N LEU A 21 -14.33 1.57 -12.01
CA LEU A 21 -13.20 2.20 -11.31
C LEU A 21 -12.82 1.36 -10.10
N GLY A 22 -11.59 0.82 -10.13
CA GLY A 22 -11.00 0.06 -9.04
C GLY A 22 -10.17 0.93 -8.10
N PHE A 23 -10.35 0.71 -6.80
CA PHE A 23 -9.60 1.39 -5.73
C PHE A 23 -8.95 0.36 -4.81
N GLN A 24 -7.90 0.74 -4.10
CA GLN A 24 -7.19 -0.17 -3.20
C GLN A 24 -7.95 -0.42 -1.89
N THR A 25 -8.66 0.59 -1.38
CA THR A 25 -9.34 0.54 -0.07
C THR A 25 -10.77 1.04 -0.14
N ASN A 26 -11.61 0.63 0.83
CA ASN A 26 -12.94 1.20 0.99
C ASN A 26 -12.88 2.71 1.29
N ARG A 27 -11.86 3.16 2.03
CA ARG A 27 -11.61 4.58 2.28
C ARG A 27 -11.44 5.37 0.98
N ASP A 28 -10.72 4.82 0.00
CA ASP A 28 -10.48 5.49 -1.28
C ASP A 28 -11.76 5.54 -2.11
N VAL A 29 -12.56 4.46 -2.14
CA VAL A 29 -13.91 4.45 -2.76
C VAL A 29 -14.77 5.54 -2.15
N ASN A 30 -14.91 5.55 -0.83
CA ASN A 30 -15.77 6.51 -0.12
C ASN A 30 -15.31 7.96 -0.33
N ASN A 31 -13.99 8.20 -0.34
CA ASN A 31 -13.42 9.51 -0.61
C ASN A 31 -13.73 9.97 -2.04
N PHE A 32 -13.62 9.08 -3.02
CA PHE A 32 -13.94 9.41 -4.40
C PHE A 32 -15.43 9.73 -4.57
N LEU A 33 -16.32 8.89 -4.04
CA LEU A 33 -17.77 9.11 -4.08
C LEU A 33 -18.17 10.42 -3.37
N ALA A 34 -17.56 10.73 -2.22
CA ALA A 34 -17.77 11.99 -1.52
C ALA A 34 -17.30 13.21 -2.35
N CYS A 35 -16.19 13.06 -3.12
CA CYS A 35 -15.74 14.11 -4.04
C CYS A 35 -16.73 14.31 -5.20
N LEU A 36 -17.28 13.23 -5.77
CA LEU A 36 -18.30 13.34 -6.83
C LEU A 36 -19.55 14.07 -6.34
N ARG A 37 -20.03 13.73 -5.14
CA ARG A 37 -21.16 14.41 -4.52
C ARG A 37 -20.88 15.90 -4.33
N SER A 38 -19.77 16.24 -3.69
CA SER A 38 -19.48 17.63 -3.31
C SER A 38 -19.10 18.54 -4.47
N HIS A 39 -18.51 17.99 -5.56
CA HIS A 39 -18.01 18.79 -6.68
C HIS A 39 -18.85 18.70 -7.95
N LEU A 40 -19.53 17.57 -8.18
CA LEU A 40 -20.35 17.34 -9.37
C LEU A 40 -21.83 17.21 -9.07
N GLY A 41 -22.25 17.12 -7.78
CA GLY A 41 -23.63 16.89 -7.38
C GLY A 41 -24.14 15.49 -7.75
N LEU A 42 -23.23 14.52 -7.96
CA LEU A 42 -23.57 13.16 -8.34
C LEU A 42 -23.66 12.27 -7.11
N GLU A 43 -24.80 11.61 -6.96
CA GLU A 43 -25.02 10.60 -5.91
C GLU A 43 -24.64 9.20 -6.40
N SER A 44 -24.34 8.33 -5.45
CA SER A 44 -24.06 6.92 -5.73
C SER A 44 -25.01 6.04 -4.94
N LYS A 45 -25.41 4.92 -5.55
CA LYS A 45 -26.16 3.85 -4.90
C LYS A 45 -25.35 2.55 -5.06
N ASP A 46 -24.99 1.92 -3.94
CA ASP A 46 -24.22 0.67 -3.91
C ASP A 46 -22.91 0.74 -4.74
N GLY A 47 -22.22 1.91 -4.68
CA GLY A 47 -20.99 2.14 -5.44
C GLY A 47 -21.21 2.43 -6.93
N VAL A 48 -22.45 2.50 -7.41
CA VAL A 48 -22.76 2.86 -8.81
C VAL A 48 -23.10 4.34 -8.88
N VAL A 49 -22.46 5.06 -9.77
CA VAL A 49 -22.72 6.46 -10.10
C VAL A 49 -23.35 6.54 -11.47
N ILE A 50 -24.47 7.26 -11.57
CA ILE A 50 -25.16 7.52 -12.85
C ILE A 50 -24.80 8.94 -13.28
N SER A 51 -24.23 9.07 -14.47
CA SER A 51 -23.91 10.34 -15.10
C SER A 51 -24.61 10.48 -16.45
N LYS A 52 -24.49 11.63 -17.09
CA LYS A 52 -25.02 11.84 -18.46
C LYS A 52 -24.36 10.93 -19.50
N ARG A 53 -23.22 10.31 -19.18
CA ARG A 53 -22.43 9.44 -20.07
C ARG A 53 -22.65 7.95 -19.84
N GLY A 54 -23.38 7.58 -18.78
CA GLY A 54 -23.67 6.20 -18.45
C GLY A 54 -23.52 5.90 -16.95
N GLN A 55 -23.29 4.64 -16.65
CA GLN A 55 -23.09 4.12 -15.31
C GLN A 55 -21.63 3.76 -15.09
N THR A 56 -21.06 4.22 -13.97
CA THR A 56 -19.72 3.84 -13.52
C THR A 56 -19.82 3.13 -12.18
N ARG A 57 -19.28 1.93 -12.08
CA ARG A 57 -19.13 1.21 -10.81
C ARG A 57 -17.80 1.60 -10.15
N CYS A 58 -17.85 2.03 -8.91
CA CYS A 58 -16.69 2.31 -8.06
C CYS A 58 -16.59 1.23 -6.98
N GLN A 59 -15.52 0.45 -6.97
CA GLN A 59 -15.38 -0.70 -6.08
C GLN A 59 -13.95 -0.89 -5.59
N LYS A 60 -13.80 -1.49 -4.40
CA LYS A 60 -12.51 -1.88 -3.83
C LYS A 60 -11.98 -3.13 -4.54
N PHE A 61 -10.70 -3.07 -4.96
CA PHE A 61 -9.90 -4.18 -5.46
C PHE A 61 -8.52 -4.10 -4.81
N PRO A 62 -8.32 -4.65 -3.61
CA PRO A 62 -7.06 -4.57 -2.89
C PRO A 62 -6.06 -5.50 -3.54
N ILE A 63 -5.03 -4.95 -4.19
CA ILE A 63 -4.04 -5.76 -4.88
C ILE A 63 -3.28 -6.68 -3.92
N GLY A 64 -3.21 -7.97 -4.27
CA GLY A 64 -2.46 -9.00 -3.55
C GLY A 64 -1.02 -9.15 -4.05
N ILE A 65 -0.28 -10.04 -3.40
CA ILE A 65 0.99 -10.61 -3.89
C ILE A 65 0.80 -12.11 -4.07
N ASP A 66 1.78 -12.79 -4.68
CA ASP A 66 1.89 -14.24 -4.57
C ASP A 66 2.88 -14.59 -3.46
N PRO A 67 2.43 -15.04 -2.29
CA PRO A 67 3.33 -15.35 -1.19
C PRO A 67 4.25 -16.55 -1.49
N LYS A 68 3.92 -17.42 -2.44
CA LYS A 68 4.75 -18.56 -2.84
C LYS A 68 6.04 -18.12 -3.53
N GLN A 69 6.00 -17.01 -4.29
CA GLN A 69 7.19 -16.43 -4.90
C GLN A 69 8.29 -16.09 -3.88
N PHE A 70 7.93 -15.77 -2.64
CA PHE A 70 8.92 -15.46 -1.62
C PHE A 70 9.71 -16.69 -1.16
N ALA A 71 9.12 -17.88 -1.20
CA ALA A 71 9.87 -19.13 -1.00
C ALA A 71 10.85 -19.37 -2.16
N GLU A 72 10.47 -19.06 -3.40
CA GLU A 72 11.32 -19.14 -4.59
C GLU A 72 12.48 -18.14 -4.49
N TYR A 73 12.21 -16.86 -4.19
CA TYR A 73 13.24 -15.82 -3.99
C TYR A 73 14.27 -16.20 -2.90
N LEU A 74 13.83 -16.86 -1.83
CA LEU A 74 14.71 -17.30 -0.76
C LEU A 74 15.58 -18.51 -1.17
N ALA A 75 15.10 -19.32 -2.11
CA ALA A 75 15.84 -20.48 -2.65
C ALA A 75 16.76 -20.11 -3.83
N GLU A 76 16.50 -18.98 -4.48
CA GLU A 76 17.26 -18.51 -5.65
C GLU A 76 18.68 -18.08 -5.24
N ASP A 77 19.69 -18.47 -6.02
CA ASP A 77 21.07 -18.03 -5.79
C ASP A 77 21.23 -16.56 -6.14
N LEU A 78 21.82 -15.79 -5.23
CA LEU A 78 22.22 -14.42 -5.50
C LEU A 78 23.48 -14.38 -6.38
N SER A 79 23.61 -13.33 -7.18
CA SER A 79 24.89 -13.03 -7.82
C SER A 79 25.99 -12.86 -6.75
N PRO A 80 27.27 -13.16 -7.04
CA PRO A 80 28.35 -13.03 -6.07
C PRO A 80 28.41 -11.63 -5.43
N ALA A 81 28.16 -10.59 -6.22
CA ALA A 81 28.16 -9.21 -5.74
C ALA A 81 26.99 -8.92 -4.77
N GLU A 82 25.79 -9.43 -5.06
CA GLU A 82 24.64 -9.28 -4.16
C GLU A 82 24.79 -10.13 -2.90
N GLN A 83 25.35 -11.34 -3.03
CA GLN A 83 25.63 -12.21 -1.88
C GLN A 83 26.61 -11.54 -0.92
N GLU A 84 27.69 -10.94 -1.43
CA GLU A 84 28.66 -10.19 -0.62
C GLU A 84 28.00 -9.00 0.06
N LYS A 85 27.18 -8.24 -0.68
CA LYS A 85 26.44 -7.08 -0.18
C LYS A 85 25.49 -7.45 0.96
N VAL A 86 24.66 -8.47 0.77
CA VAL A 86 23.72 -8.95 1.80
C VAL A 86 24.47 -9.47 3.01
N SER A 87 25.52 -10.27 2.80
CA SER A 87 26.33 -10.81 3.90
C SER A 87 27.03 -9.71 4.69
N SER A 88 27.59 -8.70 4.03
CA SER A 88 28.21 -7.53 4.68
C SER A 88 27.21 -6.75 5.52
N LEU A 89 25.99 -6.52 5.00
CA LEU A 89 24.92 -5.85 5.74
C LEU A 89 24.49 -6.65 6.98
N LEU A 90 24.26 -7.95 6.84
CA LEU A 90 23.89 -8.79 7.98
C LEU A 90 25.00 -8.87 9.02
N LYS A 91 26.25 -8.92 8.59
CA LYS A 91 27.42 -8.88 9.49
C LYS A 91 27.51 -7.56 10.24
N SER A 92 27.19 -6.43 9.60
CA SER A 92 27.27 -5.09 10.26
C SER A 92 26.25 -4.88 11.37
N VAL A 93 25.18 -5.71 11.41
CA VAL A 93 24.13 -5.69 12.44
C VAL A 93 24.17 -6.94 13.35
N GLU A 94 25.21 -7.75 13.24
CA GLU A 94 25.39 -8.96 14.04
C GLU A 94 25.45 -8.64 15.54
N GLY A 95 24.77 -9.46 16.34
CA GLY A 95 24.65 -9.23 17.79
C GLY A 95 23.58 -8.23 18.18
N THR A 96 22.87 -7.61 17.21
CA THR A 96 21.74 -6.70 17.48
C THR A 96 20.42 -7.28 16.97
N THR A 97 19.31 -6.80 17.50
CA THR A 97 17.99 -7.06 16.92
C THR A 97 17.81 -6.20 15.67
N LEU A 98 17.61 -6.83 14.50
CA LEU A 98 17.45 -6.10 13.26
C LEU A 98 16.00 -5.64 13.05
N ALA A 99 15.80 -4.34 12.93
CA ALA A 99 14.61 -3.72 12.35
C ALA A 99 14.90 -3.35 10.88
N ILE A 100 13.92 -3.49 9.98
CA ILE A 100 14.09 -3.15 8.56
C ILE A 100 12.97 -2.24 8.07
N GLY A 101 13.34 -1.19 7.35
CA GLY A 101 12.45 -0.34 6.56
C GLY A 101 12.89 -0.36 5.10
N VAL A 102 11.95 -0.58 4.19
CA VAL A 102 12.21 -0.52 2.75
C VAL A 102 11.18 0.40 2.11
N ASP A 103 11.64 1.55 1.66
CA ASP A 103 10.75 2.58 1.09
C ASP A 103 11.48 3.29 -0.05
N ARG A 104 10.79 3.57 -1.15
CA ARG A 104 11.36 4.52 -2.12
C ARG A 104 11.60 5.85 -1.42
N LEU A 105 12.65 6.54 -1.82
CA LEU A 105 12.95 7.87 -1.29
C LEU A 105 11.85 8.85 -1.72
N ASP A 106 10.82 8.97 -0.90
CA ASP A 106 9.61 9.77 -1.12
C ASP A 106 9.11 10.28 0.25
N TYR A 107 8.82 11.57 0.35
CA TYR A 107 8.35 12.19 1.60
C TYR A 107 7.04 11.59 2.14
N THR A 108 6.22 10.99 1.26
CA THR A 108 4.99 10.30 1.70
C THR A 108 5.27 9.01 2.48
N LYS A 109 6.51 8.52 2.44
CA LYS A 109 6.92 7.29 3.14
C LYS A 109 7.27 7.53 4.62
N GLY A 110 7.41 8.80 5.05
CA GLY A 110 7.63 9.14 6.45
C GLY A 110 8.94 8.57 7.02
N ILE A 111 10.01 8.54 6.21
CA ILE A 111 11.33 8.05 6.66
C ILE A 111 11.85 8.91 7.80
N ASP A 112 11.61 10.23 7.75
CA ASP A 112 11.90 11.19 8.83
C ASP A 112 11.23 10.75 10.14
N LYS A 113 9.94 10.44 10.12
CA LYS A 113 9.19 10.02 11.31
C LYS A 113 9.64 8.66 11.84
N LYS A 114 10.06 7.78 10.94
CA LYS A 114 10.65 6.49 11.31
C LYS A 114 11.98 6.68 12.02
N VAL A 115 12.87 7.54 11.48
CA VAL A 115 14.17 7.87 12.09
C VAL A 115 13.96 8.54 13.45
N GLU A 116 13.02 9.48 13.55
CA GLU A 116 12.66 10.14 14.80
C GLU A 116 12.16 9.13 15.86
N GLY A 117 11.22 8.25 15.51
CA GLY A 117 10.74 7.22 16.42
C GLY A 117 11.80 6.20 16.81
N PHE A 118 12.71 5.86 15.88
CA PHE A 118 13.84 4.98 16.19
C PHE A 118 14.87 5.67 17.10
N ASN A 119 15.14 6.97 16.92
CA ASN A 119 15.98 7.75 17.82
C ASN A 119 15.44 7.74 19.27
N GLN A 120 14.14 7.98 19.43
CA GLN A 120 13.49 7.90 20.75
C GLN A 120 13.60 6.49 21.37
N LEU A 121 13.60 5.43 20.53
CA LEU A 121 13.79 4.07 21.00
C LEU A 121 15.21 3.84 21.53
N LEU A 122 16.24 4.36 20.86
CA LEU A 122 17.64 4.20 21.28
C LEU A 122 17.93 4.80 22.66
N VAL A 123 17.19 5.86 23.05
CA VAL A 123 17.29 6.43 24.41
C VAL A 123 16.77 5.48 25.48
N LYS A 124 15.81 4.59 25.15
CA LYS A 124 15.19 3.65 26.07
C LYS A 124 15.82 2.25 26.03
N ALA A 125 16.41 1.88 24.91
CA ALA A 125 16.98 0.57 24.66
C ALA A 125 18.38 0.42 25.26
N GLU A 126 18.77 -0.81 25.60
CA GLU A 126 20.15 -1.10 25.95
C GLU A 126 21.07 -0.78 24.78
N PRO A 127 22.27 -0.22 25.02
CA PRO A 127 23.23 0.08 23.97
C PRO A 127 23.53 -1.15 23.10
N ARG A 128 23.57 -0.95 21.77
CA ARG A 128 23.83 -2.01 20.78
C ARG A 128 22.82 -3.17 20.80
N SER A 129 21.61 -2.98 21.34
CA SER A 129 20.60 -4.04 21.38
C SER A 129 19.76 -4.12 20.10
N ILE A 130 19.67 -3.02 19.34
CA ILE A 130 18.84 -2.93 18.13
C ILE A 130 19.51 -2.07 17.05
N SER A 131 19.38 -2.48 15.78
CA SER A 131 19.79 -1.71 14.61
C SER A 131 18.64 -1.58 13.61
N LEU A 132 18.60 -0.45 12.90
CA LEU A 132 17.67 -0.21 11.79
C LEU A 132 18.40 -0.27 10.46
N LEU A 133 18.04 -1.19 9.59
CA LEU A 133 18.41 -1.16 8.17
C LEU A 133 17.32 -0.42 7.40
N GLN A 134 17.60 0.80 6.94
CA GLN A 134 16.70 1.56 6.07
C GLN A 134 17.23 1.51 4.64
N ILE A 135 16.51 0.82 3.78
CA ILE A 135 16.75 0.78 2.33
C ILE A 135 15.82 1.82 1.69
N ALA A 136 16.40 2.75 0.95
CA ALA A 136 15.65 3.84 0.32
C ALA A 136 16.10 4.04 -1.14
N PRO A 137 15.65 3.20 -2.09
CA PRO A 137 15.98 3.36 -3.50
C PRO A 137 15.65 4.76 -4.00
N PRO A 138 16.51 5.36 -4.84
CA PRO A 138 16.25 6.67 -5.42
C PRO A 138 14.92 6.69 -6.18
N SER A 139 14.17 7.77 -6.03
CA SER A 139 12.94 8.03 -6.77
C SER A 139 12.94 9.45 -7.26
N ARG A 140 12.58 9.68 -8.53
CA ARG A 140 12.47 11.02 -9.13
C ARG A 140 13.71 11.89 -8.86
N ALA A 141 14.90 11.32 -9.08
CA ALA A 141 16.19 11.96 -8.74
C ALA A 141 16.41 13.33 -9.43
N ASP A 142 15.71 13.59 -10.54
CA ASP A 142 15.79 14.85 -11.29
C ASP A 142 14.90 15.97 -10.68
N VAL A 143 14.08 15.66 -9.66
CA VAL A 143 13.21 16.64 -9.01
C VAL A 143 13.89 17.19 -7.76
N GLU A 144 14.14 18.50 -7.73
CA GLU A 144 14.86 19.19 -6.65
C GLU A 144 14.30 18.89 -5.26
N GLN A 145 12.97 18.80 -5.10
CA GLN A 145 12.34 18.49 -3.83
C GLN A 145 12.75 17.11 -3.28
N TYR A 146 12.95 16.12 -4.17
CA TYR A 146 13.40 14.78 -3.78
C TYR A 146 14.89 14.76 -3.41
N GLN A 147 15.70 15.58 -4.07
CA GLN A 147 17.12 15.76 -3.72
C GLN A 147 17.25 16.41 -2.33
N ARG A 148 16.46 17.44 -2.05
CA ARG A 148 16.42 18.07 -0.72
C ARG A 148 16.02 17.07 0.37
N TYR A 149 14.96 16.32 0.13
CA TYR A 149 14.49 15.30 1.08
C TYR A 149 15.55 14.21 1.32
N ARG A 150 16.29 13.82 0.29
CA ARG A 150 17.44 12.91 0.44
C ARG A 150 18.47 13.46 1.42
N ASN A 151 18.92 14.70 1.22
CA ASN A 151 19.91 15.34 2.06
C ASN A 151 19.43 15.47 3.53
N GLU A 152 18.15 15.75 3.71
CA GLU A 152 17.52 15.80 5.02
C GLU A 152 17.54 14.42 5.71
N VAL A 153 17.12 13.36 5.02
CA VAL A 153 17.15 11.99 5.56
C VAL A 153 18.59 11.58 5.93
N GLU A 154 19.56 11.83 5.05
CA GLU A 154 20.97 11.54 5.30
C GLU A 154 21.49 12.32 6.53
N SER A 155 21.08 13.60 6.68
CA SER A 155 21.44 14.43 7.83
C SER A 155 20.86 13.85 9.14
N TRP A 156 19.58 13.47 9.17
CA TRP A 156 18.97 12.88 10.37
C TRP A 156 19.61 11.55 10.75
N VAL A 157 19.88 10.68 9.77
CA VAL A 157 20.57 9.41 10.02
C VAL A 157 21.96 9.65 10.60
N ASN A 158 22.73 10.57 10.02
CA ASN A 158 24.06 10.90 10.51
C ASN A 158 24.03 11.49 11.93
N GLN A 159 23.05 12.33 12.24
CA GLN A 159 22.86 12.87 13.58
C GLN A 159 22.60 11.76 14.61
N VAL A 160 21.67 10.84 14.33
CA VAL A 160 21.35 9.71 15.22
C VAL A 160 22.56 8.79 15.40
N ASN A 161 23.27 8.50 14.31
CA ASN A 161 24.49 7.69 14.37
C ASN A 161 25.63 8.36 15.15
N ALA A 162 25.77 9.68 15.07
CA ALA A 162 26.74 10.42 15.85
C ALA A 162 26.39 10.49 17.36
N GLU A 163 25.09 10.53 17.68
CA GLU A 163 24.58 10.60 19.06
C GLU A 163 24.69 9.26 19.79
N HIS A 164 24.35 8.14 19.14
CA HIS A 164 24.21 6.82 19.77
C HIS A 164 25.22 5.78 19.31
N GLY A 165 25.91 6.03 18.19
CA GLY A 165 26.87 5.09 17.61
C GLY A 165 28.20 5.03 18.37
N THR A 166 29.01 4.04 18.00
CA THR A 166 30.40 3.88 18.44
C THR A 166 31.30 3.64 17.23
N ASP A 167 32.59 3.60 17.40
CA ASP A 167 33.54 3.29 16.31
C ASP A 167 33.28 1.95 15.65
N GLU A 168 32.66 1.00 16.37
CA GLU A 168 32.40 -0.36 15.92
C GLU A 168 30.93 -0.61 15.52
N TRP A 169 30.02 0.31 15.81
CA TRP A 169 28.58 0.09 15.59
C TRP A 169 27.83 1.36 15.24
N SER A 170 27.00 1.29 14.21
CA SER A 170 26.06 2.33 13.82
C SER A 170 24.62 1.86 14.05
N PRO A 171 23.78 2.62 14.80
CA PRO A 171 22.37 2.27 15.02
C PRO A 171 21.55 2.17 13.74
N ILE A 172 21.80 3.06 12.76
CA ILE A 172 21.06 3.12 11.51
C ILE A 172 21.99 2.88 10.32
N HIS A 173 21.71 1.82 9.56
CA HIS A 173 22.35 1.52 8.29
C HIS A 173 21.43 2.01 7.17
N TYR A 174 21.74 3.18 6.60
CA TYR A 174 21.00 3.78 5.51
C TYR A 174 21.60 3.38 4.15
N LYS A 175 20.76 2.87 3.23
CA LYS A 175 21.14 2.45 1.89
C LYS A 175 20.27 3.10 0.83
N ASN A 176 20.83 4.09 0.12
CA ASN A 176 20.16 4.76 -1.00
C ASN A 176 20.42 4.02 -2.32
N GLU A 177 20.01 2.76 -2.39
CA GLU A 177 20.24 1.86 -3.52
C GLU A 177 19.13 0.81 -3.64
N SER A 178 19.06 0.16 -4.81
CA SER A 178 18.13 -0.92 -5.08
C SER A 178 18.74 -2.29 -4.79
N PHE A 179 17.90 -3.23 -4.40
CA PHE A 179 18.22 -4.64 -4.20
C PHE A 179 17.27 -5.50 -5.04
N SER A 180 17.71 -6.70 -5.46
CA SER A 180 16.82 -7.68 -6.08
C SER A 180 15.77 -8.18 -5.08
N GLN A 181 14.68 -8.76 -5.58
CA GLN A 181 13.64 -9.34 -4.71
C GLN A 181 14.20 -10.48 -3.85
N SER A 182 15.12 -11.29 -4.39
CA SER A 182 15.78 -12.38 -3.68
C SER A 182 16.69 -11.89 -2.57
N ALA A 183 17.40 -10.76 -2.78
CA ALA A 183 18.19 -10.10 -1.75
C ALA A 183 17.28 -9.49 -0.67
N LEU A 184 16.21 -8.79 -1.05
CA LEU A 184 15.24 -8.23 -0.11
C LEU A 184 14.55 -9.31 0.73
N ALA A 185 14.14 -10.43 0.12
CA ALA A 185 13.51 -11.53 0.84
C ALA A 185 14.41 -12.08 1.96
N ARG A 186 15.73 -12.18 1.72
CA ARG A 186 16.71 -12.60 2.75
C ARG A 186 16.87 -11.57 3.85
N LEU A 187 16.92 -10.28 3.51
CA LEU A 187 16.98 -9.21 4.48
C LEU A 187 15.70 -9.11 5.32
N TYR A 188 14.51 -9.27 4.69
CA TYR A 188 13.24 -9.36 5.40
C TYR A 188 13.20 -10.55 6.36
N ARG A 189 13.67 -11.72 5.94
CA ARG A 189 13.71 -12.92 6.79
C ARG A 189 14.63 -12.77 7.99
N ALA A 190 15.74 -12.06 7.83
CA ALA A 190 16.69 -11.81 8.92
C ALA A 190 16.17 -10.79 9.93
N ALA A 191 15.24 -9.92 9.52
CA ALA A 191 14.78 -8.83 10.36
C ALA A 191 13.67 -9.26 11.32
N ARG A 192 13.90 -9.01 12.62
CA ARG A 192 12.92 -9.23 13.70
C ARG A 192 11.71 -8.30 13.59
N VAL A 193 11.90 -7.07 13.11
CA VAL A 193 10.85 -6.06 13.02
C VAL A 193 10.83 -5.46 11.61
N GLY A 194 9.68 -5.58 10.92
CA GLY A 194 9.42 -4.82 9.71
C GLY A 194 8.78 -3.48 10.07
N VAL A 195 9.38 -2.37 9.67
CA VAL A 195 8.90 -1.02 10.01
C VAL A 195 8.40 -0.33 8.75
N VAL A 196 7.09 -0.39 8.53
CA VAL A 196 6.40 0.14 7.35
C VAL A 196 5.45 1.24 7.77
N THR A 197 5.93 2.46 7.84
CA THR A 197 5.23 3.59 8.47
C THR A 197 5.03 4.78 7.53
N PRO A 198 4.47 4.58 6.30
CA PRO A 198 4.18 5.69 5.41
C PRO A 198 3.15 6.64 6.02
N LEU A 199 3.31 7.94 5.73
CA LEU A 199 2.30 8.97 6.07
C LEU A 199 1.00 8.72 5.29
N ARG A 200 1.12 8.17 4.08
CA ARG A 200 0.01 7.72 3.25
C ARG A 200 0.50 6.75 2.18
N ASP A 201 -0.22 5.65 2.02
CA ASP A 201 0.03 4.69 0.94
C ASP A 201 -1.27 4.05 0.46
N GLY A 202 -1.38 3.77 -0.84
CA GLY A 202 -2.55 3.11 -1.43
C GLY A 202 -2.71 1.68 -0.95
N MET A 203 -1.63 0.89 -0.97
CA MET A 203 -1.60 -0.50 -0.48
C MET A 203 -0.38 -0.73 0.40
N ASN A 204 0.82 -0.58 -0.11
CA ASN A 204 2.13 -0.91 0.41
C ASN A 204 2.46 -2.42 0.31
N PHE A 205 3.20 -2.76 -0.76
CA PHE A 205 3.65 -4.14 -0.99
C PHE A 205 4.70 -4.60 0.02
N VAL A 206 5.58 -3.70 0.49
CA VAL A 206 6.63 -4.04 1.46
C VAL A 206 6.08 -4.69 2.72
N ALA A 207 4.90 -4.23 3.21
CA ALA A 207 4.22 -4.86 4.33
C ALA A 207 3.84 -6.32 4.04
N LYS A 208 3.36 -6.60 2.83
CA LYS A 208 2.96 -7.94 2.38
C LYS A 208 4.20 -8.83 2.13
N GLU A 209 5.22 -8.28 1.48
CA GLU A 209 6.49 -8.93 1.18
C GLU A 209 7.24 -9.34 2.45
N TYR A 210 7.33 -8.42 3.44
CA TYR A 210 7.93 -8.71 4.73
C TYR A 210 7.27 -9.93 5.40
N VAL A 211 5.93 -9.97 5.43
CA VAL A 211 5.18 -11.10 6.04
C VAL A 211 5.43 -12.40 5.28
N ALA A 212 5.41 -12.36 3.94
CA ALA A 212 5.59 -13.54 3.11
C ALA A 212 7.02 -14.13 3.21
N ALA A 213 8.03 -13.29 3.45
CA ALA A 213 9.42 -13.70 3.55
C ALA A 213 9.80 -14.33 4.90
N GLN A 214 8.96 -14.23 5.94
CA GLN A 214 9.29 -14.67 7.30
C GLN A 214 9.43 -16.18 7.46
N ASP A 215 10.23 -16.62 8.45
CA ASP A 215 10.28 -18.02 8.85
C ASP A 215 9.03 -18.38 9.70
N PRO A 216 8.20 -19.33 9.27
CA PRO A 216 7.03 -19.78 10.04
C PRO A 216 7.32 -20.23 11.45
N LYS A 217 8.55 -20.70 11.71
CA LYS A 217 8.96 -21.20 13.02
C LYS A 217 9.38 -20.07 13.98
N ASP A 218 9.90 -18.97 13.46
CA ASP A 218 10.38 -17.83 14.25
C ASP A 218 10.17 -16.48 13.50
N PRO A 219 8.91 -16.12 13.17
CA PRO A 219 8.64 -14.93 12.38
C PRO A 219 8.94 -13.65 13.16
N GLY A 220 9.22 -12.59 12.42
CA GLY A 220 9.28 -11.23 12.93
C GLY A 220 7.88 -10.63 13.14
N VAL A 221 7.86 -9.36 13.52
CA VAL A 221 6.66 -8.56 13.78
C VAL A 221 6.59 -7.39 12.80
N LEU A 222 5.43 -7.14 12.23
CA LEU A 222 5.18 -5.99 11.37
C LEU A 222 4.64 -4.82 12.19
N VAL A 223 5.36 -3.70 12.17
CA VAL A 223 4.88 -2.38 12.59
C VAL A 223 4.37 -1.66 11.34
N LEU A 224 3.09 -1.32 11.30
CA LEU A 224 2.42 -0.85 10.09
C LEU A 224 1.65 0.45 10.33
N SER A 225 1.83 1.43 9.44
CA SER A 225 0.99 2.63 9.45
C SER A 225 -0.47 2.30 9.21
N LYS A 226 -1.36 2.83 10.05
CA LYS A 226 -2.82 2.78 9.87
C LYS A 226 -3.29 3.50 8.59
N PHE A 227 -2.41 4.26 7.94
CA PHE A 227 -2.70 4.96 6.68
C PHE A 227 -2.22 4.21 5.43
N ALA A 228 -1.59 3.05 5.57
CA ALA A 228 -1.32 2.14 4.48
C ALA A 228 -2.57 1.29 4.16
N GLY A 229 -2.82 1.00 2.89
CA GLY A 229 -3.96 0.15 2.49
C GLY A 229 -3.89 -1.25 3.06
N ALA A 230 -2.68 -1.81 3.21
CA ALA A 230 -2.44 -3.12 3.83
C ALA A 230 -2.94 -3.20 5.29
N ALA A 231 -3.15 -2.08 5.98
CA ALA A 231 -3.69 -2.07 7.33
C ALA A 231 -5.16 -2.54 7.39
N GLU A 232 -5.92 -2.47 6.28
CA GLU A 232 -7.27 -3.06 6.21
C GLU A 232 -7.22 -4.60 6.27
N ASP A 233 -6.16 -5.20 5.70
CA ASP A 233 -5.96 -6.65 5.68
C ASP A 233 -5.25 -7.14 6.96
N PHE A 234 -4.23 -6.39 7.42
CA PHE A 234 -3.34 -6.72 8.54
C PHE A 234 -3.71 -5.93 9.80
N ASN A 235 -4.95 -6.00 10.22
CA ASN A 235 -5.43 -5.30 11.41
C ASN A 235 -4.58 -5.63 12.67
N ASP A 236 -4.96 -5.06 13.80
CA ASP A 236 -4.31 -5.21 15.12
C ASP A 236 -4.16 -6.66 15.64
N LYS A 237 -4.83 -7.65 15.02
CA LYS A 237 -4.60 -9.07 15.29
C LYS A 237 -3.33 -9.61 14.64
N GLY A 238 -2.88 -8.96 13.56
CA GLY A 238 -1.65 -9.28 12.83
C GLY A 238 -0.55 -8.24 13.09
N ALA A 239 -0.61 -7.10 12.44
CA ALA A 239 0.36 -6.03 12.58
C ALA A 239 0.17 -5.20 13.87
N LEU A 240 1.22 -4.50 14.30
CA LEU A 240 1.12 -3.42 15.27
C LEU A 240 0.84 -2.12 14.50
N LEU A 241 -0.39 -1.61 14.63
CA LEU A 241 -0.82 -0.43 13.88
C LEU A 241 -0.42 0.85 14.60
N VAL A 242 0.20 1.80 13.86
CA VAL A 242 0.70 3.06 14.39
C VAL A 242 0.21 4.26 13.58
N ASP A 243 0.12 5.42 14.21
CA ASP A 243 0.03 6.70 13.54
C ASP A 243 1.44 7.24 13.25
N PRO A 244 1.90 7.27 11.99
CA PRO A 244 3.26 7.72 11.68
C PRO A 244 3.49 9.21 11.97
N ASN A 245 2.42 10.02 12.17
CA ASN A 245 2.57 11.41 12.60
C ASN A 245 2.89 11.54 14.10
N ARG A 246 2.92 10.43 14.82
CA ARG A 246 3.23 10.32 16.24
C ARG A 246 4.41 9.37 16.41
N PRO A 247 5.66 9.88 16.33
CA PRO A 247 6.88 9.06 16.42
C PRO A 247 6.95 8.19 17.68
N GLU A 248 6.34 8.64 18.78
CA GLU A 248 6.21 7.87 20.02
C GLU A 248 5.41 6.55 19.84
N GLU A 249 4.40 6.52 18.93
CA GLU A 249 3.70 5.26 18.63
C GLU A 249 4.62 4.28 17.86
N ILE A 250 5.49 4.80 16.98
CA ILE A 250 6.49 4.00 16.27
C ILE A 250 7.48 3.41 17.28
N THR A 251 7.97 4.24 18.21
CA THR A 251 8.87 3.84 19.29
C THR A 251 8.29 2.69 20.11
N GLU A 252 7.09 2.85 20.64
CA GLU A 252 6.44 1.85 21.49
C GLU A 252 6.12 0.56 20.72
N ALA A 253 5.70 0.68 19.44
CA ALA A 253 5.44 -0.50 18.62
C ALA A 253 6.71 -1.30 18.30
N ILE A 254 7.83 -0.64 17.99
CA ILE A 254 9.11 -1.34 17.79
C ILE A 254 9.56 -1.99 19.09
N TRP A 255 9.47 -1.29 20.22
CA TRP A 255 9.80 -1.84 21.54
C TRP A 255 8.96 -3.07 21.86
N GLN A 256 7.65 -3.00 21.65
CA GLN A 256 6.73 -4.14 21.82
C GLN A 256 7.10 -5.30 20.88
N ALA A 257 7.44 -5.03 19.62
CA ALA A 257 7.81 -6.02 18.62
C ALA A 257 9.08 -6.78 19.02
N VAL A 258 10.10 -6.07 19.49
CA VAL A 258 11.38 -6.64 19.93
C VAL A 258 11.18 -7.60 21.12
N ASN A 259 10.35 -7.18 22.08
CA ASN A 259 10.08 -7.95 23.31
C ASN A 259 8.93 -8.95 23.19
N MET A 260 8.34 -9.11 21.99
CA MET A 260 7.19 -9.98 21.78
C MET A 260 7.54 -11.47 21.90
N PRO A 261 6.85 -12.24 22.74
CA PRO A 261 7.06 -13.69 22.86
C PRO A 261 6.87 -14.40 21.51
N ARG A 262 7.70 -15.42 21.25
CA ARG A 262 7.67 -16.18 19.98
C ARG A 262 6.29 -16.71 19.62
N GLN A 263 5.53 -17.25 20.58
CA GLN A 263 4.19 -17.77 20.32
C GLN A 263 3.24 -16.69 19.82
N GLU A 264 3.30 -15.50 20.39
CA GLU A 264 2.49 -14.36 19.95
C GLU A 264 2.91 -13.90 18.55
N ARG A 265 4.22 -13.88 18.22
CA ARG A 265 4.73 -13.57 16.89
C ARG A 265 4.22 -14.56 15.85
N ILE A 266 4.24 -15.86 16.15
CA ILE A 266 3.70 -16.92 15.29
C ILE A 266 2.19 -16.74 15.08
N ARG A 267 1.43 -16.44 16.12
CA ARG A 267 -0.01 -16.22 16.03
C ARG A 267 -0.34 -15.03 15.11
N ARG A 268 0.34 -13.90 15.29
CA ARG A 268 0.17 -12.69 14.49
C ARG A 268 0.56 -12.93 13.03
N TRP A 269 1.71 -13.54 12.82
CA TRP A 269 2.18 -13.88 11.48
C TRP A 269 1.20 -14.78 10.73
N ARG A 270 0.69 -15.82 11.36
CA ARG A 270 -0.32 -16.72 10.76
C ARG A 270 -1.56 -15.97 10.33
N SER A 271 -2.08 -15.10 11.17
CA SER A 271 -3.26 -14.28 10.82
C SER A 271 -3.04 -13.42 9.59
N MET A 272 -1.82 -12.91 9.36
CA MET A 272 -1.48 -12.14 8.17
C MET A 272 -1.26 -13.05 6.95
N MET A 273 -0.57 -14.18 7.11
CA MET A 273 -0.36 -15.15 6.02
C MET A 273 -1.66 -15.73 5.49
N GLU A 274 -2.60 -16.09 6.36
CA GLU A 274 -3.95 -16.55 5.96
C GLU A 274 -4.63 -15.53 5.04
N LYS A 275 -4.46 -14.23 5.26
CA LYS A 275 -4.99 -13.18 4.38
C LYS A 275 -4.27 -13.12 3.04
N LEU A 276 -2.94 -13.25 3.04
CA LEU A 276 -2.15 -13.25 1.81
C LEU A 276 -2.48 -14.45 0.92
N GLU A 277 -2.62 -15.63 1.51
CA GLU A 277 -2.93 -16.87 0.80
C GLU A 277 -4.37 -16.90 0.30
N ALA A 278 -5.31 -16.35 1.06
CA ALA A 278 -6.73 -16.30 0.68
C ALA A 278 -6.99 -15.35 -0.50
N TYR A 279 -6.16 -14.30 -0.67
CA TYR A 279 -6.37 -13.31 -1.73
C TYR A 279 -5.04 -12.87 -2.36
N THR A 280 -4.59 -13.64 -3.35
CA THR A 280 -3.34 -13.40 -4.09
C THR A 280 -3.54 -12.41 -5.25
N ILE A 281 -2.43 -12.07 -5.93
CA ILE A 281 -2.47 -11.26 -7.16
C ILE A 281 -3.35 -11.91 -8.25
N HIS A 282 -3.40 -13.25 -8.31
CA HIS A 282 -4.25 -13.98 -9.26
C HIS A 282 -5.74 -13.82 -8.96
N HIS A 283 -6.14 -13.86 -7.67
CA HIS A 283 -7.50 -13.58 -7.25
C HIS A 283 -7.89 -12.14 -7.59
N TRP A 284 -6.99 -11.19 -7.31
CA TRP A 284 -7.20 -9.78 -7.62
C TRP A 284 -7.50 -9.55 -9.11
N SER A 285 -6.67 -10.10 -10.01
CA SER A 285 -6.85 -9.93 -11.46
C SER A 285 -8.14 -10.59 -11.95
N ALA A 286 -8.44 -11.80 -11.47
CA ALA A 286 -9.67 -12.51 -11.84
C ALA A 286 -10.93 -11.77 -11.37
N ASP A 287 -10.92 -11.23 -10.15
CA ASP A 287 -12.05 -10.47 -9.61
C ASP A 287 -12.27 -9.16 -10.37
N TYR A 288 -11.18 -8.45 -10.69
CA TYR A 288 -11.28 -7.22 -11.47
C TYR A 288 -11.86 -7.45 -12.86
N LEU A 289 -11.35 -8.45 -13.58
CA LEU A 289 -11.82 -8.81 -14.93
C LEU A 289 -13.28 -9.26 -14.89
N ARG A 290 -13.67 -10.08 -13.92
CA ARG A 290 -15.05 -10.53 -13.74
C ARG A 290 -16.02 -9.37 -13.52
N GLU A 291 -15.65 -8.38 -12.70
CA GLU A 291 -16.50 -7.21 -12.48
C GLU A 291 -16.53 -6.27 -13.69
N LEU A 292 -15.42 -6.19 -14.44
CA LEU A 292 -15.36 -5.43 -15.69
C LEU A 292 -16.30 -6.02 -16.74
N ASP A 293 -16.29 -7.35 -16.95
CA ASP A 293 -17.20 -8.04 -17.87
C ASP A 293 -18.68 -7.81 -17.49
N LYS A 294 -18.99 -7.91 -16.19
CA LYS A 294 -20.35 -7.62 -15.70
C LYS A 294 -20.77 -6.17 -15.95
N SER A 295 -19.83 -5.23 -15.84
CA SER A 295 -20.09 -3.80 -16.08
C SER A 295 -20.43 -3.55 -17.54
N GLN A 296 -19.67 -4.15 -18.46
CA GLN A 296 -19.90 -4.04 -19.91
C GLN A 296 -21.24 -4.64 -20.31
N LEU A 297 -21.58 -5.82 -19.79
CA LEU A 297 -22.89 -6.47 -20.06
C LEU A 297 -24.05 -5.61 -19.56
N ARG A 298 -23.93 -4.97 -18.40
CA ARG A 298 -24.96 -4.07 -17.86
C ARG A 298 -25.08 -2.79 -18.69
N ALA A 299 -23.97 -2.22 -19.12
CA ALA A 299 -23.98 -1.04 -19.99
C ALA A 299 -24.66 -1.35 -21.34
N ALA A 300 -24.35 -2.48 -21.94
CA ALA A 300 -25.00 -2.95 -23.17
C ALA A 300 -26.52 -3.18 -22.99
N ALA A 301 -26.92 -3.75 -21.86
CA ALA A 301 -28.34 -3.98 -21.55
C ALA A 301 -29.12 -2.67 -21.36
N VAL A 302 -28.52 -1.66 -20.69
CA VAL A 302 -29.15 -0.33 -20.52
C VAL A 302 -29.32 0.37 -21.87
N ILE A 303 -28.30 0.34 -22.73
CA ILE A 303 -28.37 0.93 -24.07
C ILE A 303 -29.45 0.23 -24.92
N ALA A 304 -29.56 -1.08 -24.82
CA ALA A 304 -30.58 -1.83 -25.51
C ALA A 304 -32.00 -1.47 -25.01
N TYR A 305 -32.17 -1.35 -23.68
CA TYR A 305 -33.44 -0.94 -23.07
C TYR A 305 -33.86 0.47 -23.48
N ASP A 306 -32.96 1.44 -23.43
CA ASP A 306 -33.21 2.82 -23.85
C ASP A 306 -33.60 2.92 -25.34
N LYS A 307 -32.99 2.10 -26.21
CA LYS A 307 -33.34 2.04 -27.63
C LYS A 307 -34.75 1.49 -27.83
N VAL A 308 -35.14 0.45 -27.08
CA VAL A 308 -36.45 -0.15 -27.12
C VAL A 308 -37.49 0.84 -26.59
N ASP A 309 -37.24 1.52 -25.48
CA ASP A 309 -38.14 2.49 -24.87
C ASP A 309 -38.36 3.72 -25.79
N ARG A 310 -37.34 4.23 -26.44
CA ARG A 310 -37.47 5.29 -27.46
C ARG A 310 -38.31 4.84 -28.64
N ALA A 311 -38.07 3.62 -29.16
CA ALA A 311 -38.85 3.08 -30.25
C ALA A 311 -40.33 2.92 -29.89
N HIS A 312 -40.61 2.47 -28.63
CA HIS A 312 -41.98 2.41 -28.11
C HIS A 312 -42.65 3.78 -27.95
N THR A 313 -41.86 4.80 -27.53
CA THR A 313 -42.35 6.17 -27.39
C THR A 313 -42.65 6.81 -28.74
N GLU A 314 -41.81 6.58 -29.74
CA GLU A 314 -42.02 7.04 -31.11
C GLU A 314 -43.23 6.38 -31.76
N LEU A 315 -43.49 5.08 -31.49
CA LEU A 315 -44.67 4.37 -31.97
C LEU A 315 -45.94 4.86 -31.30
N ARG A 316 -45.93 5.27 -30.03
CA ARG A 316 -47.09 5.84 -29.33
C ARG A 316 -47.34 7.31 -29.66
N GLY A 317 -46.35 8.03 -30.16
CA GLY A 317 -46.41 9.46 -30.49
C GLY A 317 -46.90 9.76 -31.91
N ARG A 318 -47.24 8.79 -32.73
CA ARG A 318 -47.91 9.04 -34.03
C ARG A 318 -49.39 9.23 -33.79
N PRO A 319 -49.99 10.45 -33.94
CA PRO A 319 -51.42 10.64 -33.94
C PRO A 319 -51.96 9.88 -35.16
N GLY A 320 -52.88 8.96 -34.92
CA GLY A 320 -53.57 8.30 -36.00
C GLY A 320 -54.34 9.35 -36.82
N GLU A 321 -53.96 9.53 -38.07
CA GLU A 321 -54.80 10.15 -39.07
C GLU A 321 -56.02 9.23 -39.29
N GLY A 322 -57.03 9.43 -38.46
CA GLY A 322 -58.37 8.89 -38.71
C GLY A 322 -59.09 9.85 -39.60
N GLU A 323 -59.12 9.57 -40.88
CA GLU A 323 -60.11 10.19 -41.79
C GLU A 323 -61.53 9.88 -41.26
N PRO A 324 -62.44 10.87 -41.20
CA PRO A 324 -63.85 10.60 -40.94
C PRO A 324 -64.48 10.15 -42.21
N LEU A 325 -64.97 8.87 -42.21
CA LEU A 325 -65.91 8.38 -43.17
C LEU A 325 -67.18 9.22 -43.13
N ARG A 326 -67.45 9.96 -44.21
CA ARG A 326 -68.74 10.59 -44.50
C ARG A 326 -69.66 9.52 -45.07
N LEU A 327 -70.78 9.28 -44.43
CA LEU A 327 -72.01 8.78 -45.00
C LEU A 327 -72.84 9.91 -45.52
#